data_2e66422f7c54ca284a06f2cd5f0b094b
#
_entry.id   2e66422f7c54ca284a06f2cd5f0b094b
#
_cell.length_a   1.000
_cell.length_b   1.000
_cell.length_c   1.000
_cell.angle_alpha   90.00
_cell.angle_beta   90.00
_cell.angle_gamma   90.00
#
_symmetry.space_group_name_H-M   'P 1'
#
loop_
_entity.id
_entity.type
_entity.pdbx_description
1 polymer ?
#
loop_
_entity_poly.entity_id
_entity_poly.type
_entity_poly.pdbx_seq_one_letter_code
_entity_poly.pdbx_strand_id
1 'polypeptide(L)'
;KVLDQFYNKGRFLNASLDKASLENEQAGMLLETDSGIKVLCVQIAGLVARRIVSYPENGDQLKRGQRYGLIRFGSRVDLYFPEGVEVLSRIGDKTVAGESELGYLP
;
A
#
# COMPACT_ATOMS: atom_id res chain seq x y z
N LYS A 1 10.88 9.24 0.15
CA LYS A 1 10.88 9.63 1.58
C LYS A 1 9.54 9.32 2.21
N VAL A 2 9.56 8.77 3.39
CA VAL A 2 8.36 8.54 4.20
C VAL A 2 7.98 9.85 4.88
N LEU A 3 6.85 10.43 4.48
CA LEU A 3 6.38 11.68 5.06
C LEU A 3 5.55 11.47 6.33
N ASP A 4 4.67 10.47 6.30
CA ASP A 4 3.76 10.21 7.40
C ASP A 4 3.26 8.77 7.34
N GLN A 5 2.73 8.29 8.46
CA GLN A 5 2.18 6.95 8.57
C GLN A 5 0.96 6.96 9.49
N PHE A 6 0.04 6.03 9.25
CA PHE A 6 -1.07 5.80 10.18
C PHE A 6 -1.30 4.30 10.37
N TYR A 7 -1.94 3.96 11.48
CA TYR A 7 -2.34 2.61 11.80
C TYR A 7 -3.71 2.62 12.47
N ASN A 8 -4.62 1.78 11.95
CA ASN A 8 -5.93 1.56 12.52
C ASN A 8 -6.16 0.08 12.77
N LYS A 9 -6.55 -0.26 14.00
CA LYS A 9 -6.76 -1.66 14.37
C LYS A 9 -7.90 -2.32 13.62
N GLY A 10 -9.04 -1.67 13.46
CA GLY A 10 -10.15 -2.12 12.63
C GLY A 10 -10.79 -3.45 13.00
N ARG A 11 -11.54 -4.01 12.05
CA ARG A 11 -12.23 -5.31 12.13
C ARG A 11 -11.57 -6.31 11.19
N PHE A 12 -11.91 -7.61 11.36
CA PHE A 12 -11.40 -8.68 10.50
C PHE A 12 -12.45 -9.09 9.46
N LEU A 13 -12.60 -8.30 8.42
CA LEU A 13 -13.46 -8.60 7.27
C LEU A 13 -12.63 -9.18 6.13
N ASN A 14 -13.32 -9.84 5.17
CA ASN A 14 -12.67 -10.26 3.94
C ASN A 14 -12.13 -9.02 3.21
N ALA A 15 -10.83 -9.02 2.89
CA ALA A 15 -10.16 -7.87 2.28
C ALA A 15 -10.67 -7.53 0.88
N SER A 16 -11.37 -8.44 0.19
CA SER A 16 -11.97 -8.16 -1.11
C SER A 16 -13.25 -7.33 -1.04
N LEU A 17 -13.85 -7.19 0.15
CA LEU A 17 -15.04 -6.35 0.33
C LEU A 17 -14.67 -4.87 0.34
N ASP A 18 -15.54 -4.03 -0.23
CA ASP A 18 -15.33 -2.58 -0.23
C ASP A 18 -15.20 -2.00 1.19
N LYS A 19 -15.91 -2.56 2.15
CA LYS A 19 -15.82 -2.17 3.56
C LYS A 19 -14.44 -2.35 4.16
N ALA A 20 -13.63 -3.30 3.64
CA ALA A 20 -12.32 -3.60 4.19
C ALA A 20 -11.40 -2.39 4.19
N SER A 21 -11.51 -1.50 3.20
CA SER A 21 -10.72 -0.27 3.13
C SER A 21 -11.03 0.71 4.25
N LEU A 22 -12.17 0.58 4.93
CA LEU A 22 -12.61 1.47 6.01
C LEU A 22 -12.58 0.81 7.38
N GLU A 23 -12.79 -0.50 7.46
CA GLU A 23 -13.07 -1.18 8.72
C GLU A 23 -12.00 -2.17 9.18
N ASN A 24 -11.20 -2.73 8.28
CA ASN A 24 -10.17 -3.70 8.66
C ASN A 24 -8.92 -3.02 9.20
N GLU A 25 -8.10 -3.80 9.89
CA GLU A 25 -6.76 -3.34 10.29
C GLU A 25 -6.01 -2.80 9.09
N GLN A 26 -5.44 -1.62 9.24
CA GLN A 26 -4.77 -0.91 8.15
C GLN A 26 -3.48 -0.25 8.63
N ALA A 27 -2.50 -0.23 7.76
CA ALA A 27 -1.29 0.56 7.94
C ALA A 27 -1.03 1.35 6.67
N GLY A 28 -1.09 2.67 6.77
CA GLY A 28 -0.86 3.57 5.66
C GLY A 28 0.49 4.25 5.74
N MET A 29 1.08 4.50 4.58
CA MET A 29 2.37 5.17 4.46
C MET A 29 2.30 6.16 3.31
N LEU A 30 2.51 7.44 3.62
CA LEU A 30 2.58 8.52 2.63
C LEU A 30 4.04 8.67 2.21
N LEU A 31 4.29 8.45 0.94
CA LEU A 31 5.62 8.57 0.33
C LEU A 31 5.72 9.81 -0.54
N GLU A 32 6.91 10.39 -0.58
CA GLU A 32 7.25 11.44 -1.53
C GLU A 32 8.45 10.99 -2.36
N THR A 33 8.33 11.10 -3.68
CA THR A 33 9.44 10.84 -4.61
C THR A 33 10.44 12.00 -4.60
N ASP A 34 11.61 11.80 -5.19
CA ASP A 34 12.62 12.84 -5.31
C ASP A 34 12.10 14.06 -6.08
N SER A 35 11.14 13.86 -6.97
CA SER A 35 10.52 14.96 -7.74
C SER A 35 9.33 15.60 -7.02
N GLY A 36 9.03 15.22 -5.78
CA GLY A 36 7.97 15.81 -4.98
C GLY A 36 6.58 15.23 -5.19
N ILE A 37 6.46 14.11 -5.90
CA ILE A 37 5.18 13.44 -6.13
C ILE A 37 4.84 12.59 -4.91
N LYS A 38 3.59 12.70 -4.43
CA LYS A 38 3.14 11.95 -3.25
C LYS A 38 2.30 10.75 -3.65
N VAL A 39 2.57 9.62 -3.01
CA VAL A 39 1.85 8.36 -3.19
C VAL A 39 1.50 7.81 -1.82
N LEU A 40 0.25 7.39 -1.63
CA LEU A 40 -0.19 6.74 -0.41
C LEU A 40 -0.33 5.24 -0.65
N CYS A 41 0.36 4.46 0.16
CA CYS A 41 0.27 2.99 0.18
C CYS A 41 -0.44 2.55 1.45
N VAL A 42 -1.52 1.80 1.32
CA VAL A 42 -2.28 1.30 2.46
C VAL A 42 -2.31 -0.22 2.43
N GLN A 43 -1.74 -0.84 3.44
CA GLN A 43 -1.82 -2.28 3.67
C GLN A 43 -3.09 -2.57 4.46
N ILE A 44 -3.91 -3.50 3.98
CA ILE A 44 -5.19 -3.84 4.59
C ILE A 44 -5.21 -5.32 4.90
N ALA A 45 -5.35 -5.67 6.18
CA ALA A 45 -5.44 -7.05 6.61
C ALA A 45 -6.79 -7.67 6.24
N GLY A 46 -6.80 -8.97 5.97
CA GLY A 46 -8.01 -9.75 5.73
C GLY A 46 -8.38 -10.61 6.93
N LEU A 47 -9.20 -11.65 6.67
CA LEU A 47 -9.65 -12.57 7.71
C LEU A 47 -8.52 -13.40 8.32
N VAL A 48 -7.54 -13.78 7.52
CA VAL A 48 -6.42 -14.63 7.96
C VAL A 48 -5.25 -13.79 8.44
N ALA A 49 -4.94 -12.72 7.72
CA ALA A 49 -3.85 -11.81 8.05
C ALA A 49 -4.31 -10.87 9.17
N ARG A 50 -3.96 -11.21 10.40
CA ARG A 50 -4.34 -10.42 11.58
C ARG A 50 -3.28 -9.46 12.05
N ARG A 51 -2.18 -9.36 11.31
CA ARG A 51 -1.07 -8.51 11.69
C ARG A 51 -0.39 -7.93 10.46
N ILE A 52 -0.22 -6.63 10.50
CA ILE A 52 0.55 -5.89 9.51
C ILE A 52 1.87 -5.49 10.15
N VAL A 53 2.97 -5.77 9.47
CA VAL A 53 4.30 -5.36 9.91
C VAL A 53 4.78 -4.26 8.97
N SER A 54 5.18 -3.13 9.53
CA SER A 54 5.76 -2.01 8.79
C SER A 54 7.05 -1.59 9.47
N TYR A 55 8.15 -1.55 8.72
CA TYR A 55 9.48 -1.25 9.25
C TYR A 55 9.85 0.23 9.24
N PRO A 56 9.42 1.04 8.23
CA PRO A 56 9.88 2.42 8.15
C PRO A 56 9.37 3.31 9.26
N GLU A 57 10.12 4.36 9.51
CA GLU A 57 9.73 5.46 10.38
C GLU A 57 9.58 6.73 9.54
N ASN A 58 8.83 7.70 10.07
CA ASN A 58 8.68 8.99 9.41
C ASN A 58 10.04 9.65 9.19
N GLY A 59 10.26 10.16 8.00
CA GLY A 59 11.53 10.74 7.60
C GLY A 59 12.51 9.78 6.93
N ASP A 60 12.26 8.48 6.98
CA ASP A 60 13.13 7.49 6.34
C ASP A 60 13.19 7.67 4.83
N GLN A 61 14.38 7.42 4.27
CA GLN A 61 14.59 7.34 2.83
C GLN A 61 14.53 5.87 2.42
N LEU A 62 13.54 5.51 1.61
CA LEU A 62 13.41 4.16 1.09
C LEU A 62 14.06 4.06 -0.28
N LYS A 63 14.73 2.95 -0.52
CA LYS A 63 15.34 2.64 -1.81
C LYS A 63 14.33 1.91 -2.69
N ARG A 64 14.51 2.04 -4.01
CA ARG A 64 13.73 1.27 -4.98
C ARG A 64 13.90 -0.22 -4.71
N GLY A 65 12.77 -0.95 -4.66
CA GLY A 65 12.77 -2.38 -4.41
C GLY A 65 12.99 -2.78 -2.95
N GLN A 66 13.18 -1.82 -2.07
CA GLN A 66 13.34 -2.10 -0.65
C GLN A 66 12.04 -2.65 -0.06
N ARG A 67 12.16 -3.73 0.70
CA ARG A 67 11.05 -4.30 1.43
C ARG A 67 10.74 -3.41 2.64
N TYR A 68 9.47 -2.96 2.77
CA TYR A 68 9.10 -2.05 3.85
C TYR A 68 8.16 -2.66 4.88
N GLY A 69 7.65 -3.84 4.63
CA GLY A 69 6.74 -4.48 5.56
C GLY A 69 6.30 -5.85 5.08
N LEU A 70 5.33 -6.40 5.78
CA LEU A 70 4.79 -7.72 5.50
C LEU A 70 3.32 -7.76 5.87
N ILE A 71 2.48 -8.32 5.00
CA ILE A 71 1.12 -8.76 5.31
C ILE A 71 0.94 -10.17 4.78
N ARG A 72 0.11 -10.95 5.48
CA ARG A 72 -0.09 -12.36 5.16
C ARG A 72 -1.12 -12.54 4.04
N PHE A 73 -1.26 -13.77 3.59
CA PHE A 73 -2.22 -14.20 2.58
C PHE A 73 -3.65 -13.73 2.90
N GLY A 74 -4.38 -13.35 1.86
CA GLY A 74 -5.75 -12.85 1.98
C GLY A 74 -5.86 -11.36 2.32
N SER A 75 -4.75 -10.64 2.26
CA SER A 75 -4.69 -9.20 2.46
C SER A 75 -4.83 -8.43 1.15
N ARG A 76 -4.84 -7.10 1.26
CA ARG A 76 -4.95 -6.18 0.13
C ARG A 76 -4.01 -5.00 0.33
N VAL A 77 -3.52 -4.43 -0.78
CA VAL A 77 -2.79 -3.16 -0.78
C VAL A 77 -3.52 -2.20 -1.70
N ASP A 78 -3.88 -1.04 -1.17
CA ASP A 78 -4.44 0.05 -1.95
C ASP A 78 -3.36 1.10 -2.19
N LEU A 79 -3.22 1.52 -3.44
CA LEU A 79 -2.32 2.60 -3.83
C LEU A 79 -3.15 3.79 -4.30
N TYR A 80 -2.87 4.96 -3.74
CA TYR A 80 -3.53 6.21 -4.10
C TYR A 80 -2.52 7.12 -4.75
N PHE A 81 -2.78 7.48 -6.00
CA PHE A 81 -1.91 8.33 -6.81
C PHE A 81 -2.53 9.71 -7.01
N PRO A 82 -1.72 10.75 -7.22
CA PRO A 82 -2.25 12.04 -7.63
C PRO A 82 -2.77 11.99 -9.08
N GLU A 83 -3.46 13.03 -9.49
CA GLU A 83 -3.87 13.17 -10.89
C GLU A 83 -2.65 13.18 -11.82
N GLY A 84 -2.86 12.76 -13.06
CA GLY A 84 -1.79 12.72 -14.06
C GLY A 84 -0.99 11.42 -14.09
N VAL A 85 -1.30 10.46 -13.22
CA VAL A 85 -0.68 9.14 -13.26
C VAL A 85 -1.34 8.31 -14.34
N GLU A 86 -0.54 7.70 -15.21
CA GLU A 86 -1.02 6.73 -16.17
C GLU A 86 -1.06 5.35 -15.50
N VAL A 87 -2.26 4.80 -15.30
CA VAL A 87 -2.44 3.49 -14.71
C VAL A 87 -2.44 2.44 -15.81
N LEU A 88 -1.51 1.49 -15.71
CA LEU A 88 -1.34 0.42 -16.70
C LEU A 88 -2.08 -0.86 -16.31
N SER A 89 -2.22 -1.12 -15.02
CA SER A 89 -2.87 -2.34 -14.53
C SER A 89 -4.39 -2.28 -14.75
N ARG A 90 -4.99 -3.45 -14.99
CA ARG A 90 -6.42 -3.61 -15.20
C ARG A 90 -6.98 -4.61 -14.19
N ILE A 91 -8.27 -4.51 -13.92
CA ILE A 91 -8.96 -5.47 -13.06
C ILE A 91 -8.78 -6.89 -13.61
N GLY A 92 -8.36 -7.79 -12.74
CA GLY A 92 -8.11 -9.19 -13.10
C GLY A 92 -6.66 -9.49 -13.46
N ASP A 93 -5.82 -8.48 -13.66
CA ASP A 93 -4.40 -8.69 -13.94
C ASP A 93 -3.71 -9.37 -12.75
N LYS A 94 -2.81 -10.28 -13.05
CA LYS A 94 -1.87 -10.83 -12.07
C LYS A 94 -0.59 -10.03 -12.11
N THR A 95 -0.06 -9.72 -10.94
CA THR A 95 1.18 -8.94 -10.81
C THR A 95 2.28 -9.77 -10.18
N VAL A 96 3.51 -9.50 -10.60
CA VAL A 96 4.71 -10.12 -10.05
C VAL A 96 5.50 -9.03 -9.34
N ALA A 97 5.77 -9.24 -8.05
CA ALA A 97 6.47 -8.25 -7.23
C ALA A 97 7.83 -7.90 -7.82
N GLY A 98 8.11 -6.61 -7.92
CA GLY A 98 9.35 -6.08 -8.46
C GLY A 98 9.46 -6.11 -9.98
N GLU A 99 8.50 -6.68 -10.71
CA GLU A 99 8.54 -6.81 -12.17
C GLU A 99 7.38 -6.11 -12.87
N SER A 100 6.15 -6.32 -12.40
CA SER A 100 4.96 -5.74 -13.04
C SER A 100 4.89 -4.24 -12.83
N GLU A 101 4.71 -3.50 -13.92
CA GLU A 101 4.48 -2.07 -13.86
C GLU A 101 3.00 -1.79 -13.62
N LEU A 102 2.68 -1.02 -12.58
CA LEU A 102 1.31 -0.65 -12.24
C LEU A 102 0.88 0.63 -12.93
N GLY A 103 1.82 1.52 -13.19
CA GLY A 103 1.56 2.81 -13.79
C GLY A 103 2.81 3.65 -13.89
N TYR A 104 2.67 4.83 -14.48
CA TYR A 104 3.76 5.82 -14.59
C TYR A 104 3.39 7.09 -13.84
N LEU A 105 4.33 7.58 -13.04
CA LEU A 105 4.19 8.88 -12.40
C LEU A 105 4.46 10.00 -13.42
N PRO A 106 3.77 11.12 -13.29
CA PRO A 106 4.00 12.26 -14.17
C PRO A 106 5.41 12.84 -14.05
#